data_f7543d84e36cf4bfd9e1d627284359e0
#
_entry.id   f7543d84e36cf4bfd9e1d627284359e0
#
_cell.length_a   1.000
_cell.length_b   1.000
_cell.length_c   1.000
_cell.angle_alpha   90.00
_cell.angle_beta   90.00
_cell.angle_gamma   90.00
#
_symmetry.space_group_name_H-M   'P 1'
#
loop_
_entity.id
_entity.type
_entity.pdbx_description
1 polymer ?
#
loop_
_entity_poly.entity_id
_entity_poly.type
_entity_poly.pdbx_seq_one_letter_code
_entity_poly.pdbx_strand_id
1 'polypeptide(L)'
;MATGLTAAALENQSPQYIETAKRLWENMAGKRMFITGGVGAIHEDEKFGPDYFLPTDAYLETCAAVGAGFFSQRMNQLTCNARYMDEVERVLYNNVLTGVSLSGDKYTYQNPLNTDKPDRWEWHVCPCCPPMFLKSWLPMAWLYLCLSGR
;
A
#
# COMPACT_ATOMS: atom_id res chain seq x y z
N MET A 1 -7.95 -8.77 -0.41
CA MET A 1 -9.25 -8.89 -1.11
C MET A 1 -9.28 -8.07 -2.40
N ALA A 2 -9.11 -6.75 -2.39
CA ALA A 2 -9.17 -5.90 -3.61
C ALA A 2 -8.15 -6.31 -4.70
N THR A 3 -6.91 -6.64 -4.32
CA THR A 3 -5.88 -7.14 -5.25
C THR A 3 -6.29 -8.46 -5.91
N GLY A 4 -6.97 -9.36 -5.18
CA GLY A 4 -7.51 -10.60 -5.75
C GLY A 4 -8.65 -10.35 -6.74
N LEU A 5 -9.53 -9.38 -6.45
CA LEU A 5 -10.58 -8.96 -7.38
C LEU A 5 -10.01 -8.43 -8.70
N THR A 6 -8.94 -7.61 -8.63
CA THR A 6 -8.28 -7.11 -9.85
C THR A 6 -7.55 -8.20 -10.62
N ALA A 7 -6.97 -9.20 -9.95
CA ALA A 7 -6.41 -10.36 -10.62
C ALA A 7 -7.48 -11.14 -11.37
N ALA A 8 -8.62 -11.43 -10.74
CA ALA A 8 -9.75 -12.06 -11.40
C ALA A 8 -10.31 -11.22 -12.58
N ALA A 9 -10.32 -9.89 -12.44
CA ALA A 9 -10.74 -8.99 -13.50
C ALA A 9 -9.78 -9.05 -14.71
N LEU A 10 -8.48 -9.18 -14.48
CA LEU A 10 -7.47 -9.33 -15.54
C LEU A 10 -7.66 -10.64 -16.32
N GLU A 11 -7.89 -11.76 -15.62
CA GLU A 11 -8.05 -13.06 -16.24
C GLU A 11 -9.38 -13.21 -16.98
N ASN A 12 -10.47 -12.80 -16.36
CA ASN A 12 -11.82 -13.04 -16.89
C ASN A 12 -12.32 -11.92 -17.81
N GLN A 13 -11.63 -10.76 -17.85
CA GLN A 13 -12.04 -9.56 -18.60
C GLN A 13 -13.49 -9.11 -18.30
N SER A 14 -13.98 -9.44 -17.11
CA SER A 14 -15.37 -9.15 -16.70
C SER A 14 -15.57 -7.65 -16.46
N PRO A 15 -16.45 -6.97 -17.21
CA PRO A 15 -16.73 -5.55 -17.00
C PRO A 15 -17.22 -5.24 -15.57
N GLN A 16 -17.97 -6.15 -14.97
CA GLN A 16 -18.47 -6.00 -13.60
C GLN A 16 -17.34 -6.00 -12.57
N TYR A 17 -16.33 -6.87 -12.74
CA TYR A 17 -15.17 -6.92 -11.83
C TYR A 17 -14.28 -5.68 -12.02
N ILE A 18 -14.08 -5.25 -13.27
CA ILE A 18 -13.33 -4.06 -13.60
C ILE A 18 -13.94 -2.82 -12.95
N GLU A 19 -15.25 -2.64 -13.11
CA GLU A 19 -15.96 -1.49 -12.56
C GLU A 19 -15.97 -1.50 -11.02
N THR A 20 -16.15 -2.68 -10.43
CA THR A 20 -16.08 -2.84 -8.97
C THR A 20 -14.69 -2.51 -8.44
N ALA A 21 -13.63 -2.98 -9.11
CA ALA A 21 -12.25 -2.66 -8.73
C ALA A 21 -11.97 -1.15 -8.82
N LYS A 22 -12.43 -0.48 -9.88
CA LYS A 22 -12.31 0.99 -10.02
C LYS A 22 -12.98 1.71 -8.85
N ARG A 23 -14.23 1.39 -8.54
CA ARG A 23 -14.96 2.02 -7.43
C ARG A 23 -14.28 1.82 -6.07
N LEU A 24 -13.77 0.62 -5.82
CA LEU A 24 -13.03 0.33 -4.58
C LEU A 24 -11.75 1.15 -4.51
N TRP A 25 -11.02 1.25 -5.60
CA TRP A 25 -9.79 2.03 -5.66
C TRP A 25 -10.06 3.53 -5.48
N GLU A 26 -11.05 4.09 -6.18
CA GLU A 26 -11.47 5.49 -6.04
C GLU A 26 -11.88 5.83 -4.59
N ASN A 27 -12.59 4.93 -3.93
CA ASN A 27 -12.95 5.12 -2.53
C ASN A 27 -11.71 5.08 -1.62
N MET A 28 -10.80 4.12 -1.83
CA MET A 28 -9.58 4.01 -1.05
C MET A 28 -8.66 5.23 -1.26
N ALA A 29 -8.27 5.49 -2.50
CA ALA A 29 -7.29 6.53 -2.82
C ALA A 29 -7.86 7.95 -2.66
N GLY A 30 -9.13 8.16 -3.03
CA GLY A 30 -9.74 9.48 -3.02
C GLY A 30 -10.30 9.93 -1.66
N LYS A 31 -10.55 9.00 -0.72
CA LYS A 31 -11.27 9.33 0.52
C LYS A 31 -10.63 8.81 1.81
N ARG A 32 -9.74 7.83 1.72
CA ARG A 32 -9.22 7.10 2.91
C ARG A 32 -7.71 6.93 2.91
N MET A 33 -7.04 7.44 1.88
CA MET A 33 -5.60 7.43 1.79
C MET A 33 -5.02 8.72 2.36
N PHE A 34 -4.00 8.60 3.16
CA PHE A 34 -3.23 9.70 3.73
C PHE A 34 -2.22 10.25 2.73
N ILE A 35 -1.69 11.42 3.01
CA ILE A 35 -0.71 12.10 2.13
C ILE A 35 0.54 11.24 1.84
N THR A 36 0.90 10.38 2.77
CA THR A 36 2.01 9.42 2.63
C THR A 36 1.68 8.19 1.78
N GLY A 37 0.44 8.02 1.34
CA GLY A 37 -0.05 6.80 0.72
C GLY A 37 -0.45 5.72 1.73
N GLY A 38 -0.36 6.00 3.02
CA GLY A 38 -0.84 5.11 4.08
C GLY A 38 -2.35 4.99 4.06
N VAL A 39 -2.87 3.83 4.46
CA VAL A 39 -4.31 3.54 4.61
C VAL A 39 -4.56 2.76 5.89
N GLY A 40 -5.82 2.72 6.37
CA GLY A 40 -6.16 2.03 7.60
C GLY A 40 -5.98 2.92 8.82
N ALA A 41 -6.95 3.83 9.07
CA ALA A 41 -6.86 4.84 10.12
C ALA A 41 -7.07 4.28 11.53
N ILE A 42 -7.83 3.18 11.68
CA ILE A 42 -8.29 2.65 12.95
C ILE A 42 -7.51 1.40 13.31
N HIS A 43 -6.87 1.41 14.49
CA HIS A 43 -6.11 0.27 15.02
C HIS A 43 -7.02 -0.94 15.31
N GLU A 44 -8.19 -0.71 15.91
CA GLU A 44 -9.11 -1.78 16.28
C GLU A 44 -9.66 -2.48 15.02
N ASP A 45 -9.43 -3.77 14.91
CA ASP A 45 -9.77 -4.61 13.74
C ASP A 45 -9.16 -4.09 12.41
N GLU A 46 -8.13 -3.27 12.46
CA GLU A 46 -7.37 -2.77 11.30
C GLU A 46 -8.25 -2.15 10.21
N LYS A 47 -9.20 -1.29 10.63
CA LYS A 47 -10.23 -0.73 9.76
C LYS A 47 -9.78 0.52 9.02
N PHE A 48 -10.36 0.76 7.85
CA PHE A 48 -10.17 2.02 7.11
C PHE A 48 -10.79 3.24 7.80
N GLY A 49 -11.84 3.05 8.57
CA GLY A 49 -12.67 4.15 9.08
C GLY A 49 -13.65 4.71 8.05
N PRO A 50 -14.47 5.70 8.43
CA PRO A 50 -15.39 6.38 7.52
C PRO A 50 -14.64 7.22 6.46
N ASP A 51 -15.35 7.68 5.42
CA ASP A 51 -14.81 8.55 4.39
C ASP A 51 -14.26 9.84 5.03
N TYR A 52 -13.04 10.24 4.62
CA TYR A 52 -12.33 11.44 5.09
C TYR A 52 -11.95 11.45 6.57
N PHE A 53 -12.01 10.30 7.25
CA PHE A 53 -11.45 10.16 8.59
C PHE A 53 -9.93 9.94 8.52
N LEU A 54 -9.17 11.03 8.60
CA LEU A 54 -7.72 11.08 8.40
C LEU A 54 -7.00 11.75 9.59
N PRO A 55 -7.13 11.21 10.82
CA PRO A 55 -6.45 11.78 11.98
C PRO A 55 -4.94 11.66 11.87
N THR A 56 -4.19 12.61 12.45
CA THR A 56 -2.72 12.65 12.36
C THR A 56 -2.02 11.54 13.14
N ASP A 57 -2.70 10.98 14.14
CA ASP A 57 -2.27 9.85 14.97
C ASP A 57 -2.80 8.49 14.52
N ALA A 58 -3.25 8.40 13.27
CA ALA A 58 -3.83 7.20 12.68
C ALA A 58 -2.87 6.00 12.70
N TYR A 59 -3.45 4.79 12.73
CA TYR A 59 -2.72 3.53 12.80
C TYR A 59 -1.75 3.30 11.63
N LEU A 60 -2.22 3.38 10.40
CA LEU A 60 -1.45 3.31 9.15
C LEU A 60 -0.41 2.18 9.12
N GLU A 61 -0.86 0.94 9.19
CA GLU A 61 0.02 -0.22 9.15
C GLU A 61 0.83 -0.29 7.83
N THR A 62 2.11 -0.63 7.93
CA THR A 62 3.00 -0.81 6.77
C THR A 62 2.45 -1.85 5.78
N CYS A 63 1.88 -2.98 6.27
CA CYS A 63 1.27 -3.98 5.39
C CYS A 63 0.08 -3.44 4.61
N ALA A 64 -0.72 -2.56 5.20
CA ALA A 64 -1.86 -1.93 4.52
C ALA A 64 -1.39 -1.03 3.39
N ALA A 65 -0.33 -0.26 3.61
CA ALA A 65 0.31 0.56 2.57
C ALA A 65 0.85 -0.30 1.42
N VAL A 66 1.58 -1.38 1.71
CA VAL A 66 2.05 -2.33 0.69
C VAL A 66 0.87 -2.92 -0.08
N GLY A 67 -0.21 -3.28 0.62
CA GLY A 67 -1.45 -3.76 0.00
C GLY A 67 -2.09 -2.76 -0.94
N ALA A 68 -2.11 -1.47 -0.58
CA ALA A 68 -2.58 -0.37 -1.44
C ALA A 68 -1.70 -0.19 -2.68
N GLY A 69 -0.38 -0.31 -2.53
CA GLY A 69 0.57 -0.31 -3.64
C GLY A 69 0.32 -1.46 -4.63
N PHE A 70 0.15 -2.70 -4.14
CA PHE A 70 -0.19 -3.83 -5.00
C PHE A 70 -1.54 -3.67 -5.69
N PHE A 71 -2.53 -3.13 -4.99
CA PHE A 71 -3.83 -2.86 -5.61
C PHE A 71 -3.68 -1.84 -6.74
N SER A 72 -2.97 -0.74 -6.53
CA SER A 72 -2.70 0.29 -7.54
C SER A 72 -1.92 -0.29 -8.73
N GLN A 73 -0.88 -1.09 -8.49
CA GLN A 73 -0.13 -1.76 -9.56
C GLN A 73 -1.04 -2.64 -10.44
N ARG A 74 -1.94 -3.44 -9.83
CA ARG A 74 -2.89 -4.27 -10.56
C ARG A 74 -3.91 -3.43 -11.34
N MET A 75 -4.34 -2.30 -10.77
CA MET A 75 -5.21 -1.35 -11.49
C MET A 75 -4.53 -0.76 -12.72
N ASN A 76 -3.23 -0.44 -12.63
CA ASN A 76 -2.47 -0.01 -13.79
C ASN A 76 -2.39 -1.09 -14.87
N GLN A 77 -2.12 -2.35 -14.50
CA GLN A 77 -2.12 -3.47 -15.44
C GLN A 77 -3.48 -3.66 -16.14
N LEU A 78 -4.57 -3.42 -15.41
CA LEU A 78 -5.94 -3.57 -15.91
C LEU A 78 -6.36 -2.44 -16.86
N THR A 79 -5.83 -1.21 -16.68
CA THR A 79 -6.36 -0.02 -17.33
C THR A 79 -5.33 0.78 -18.13
N CYS A 80 -4.04 0.48 -18.00
CA CYS A 80 -2.92 1.23 -18.59
C CYS A 80 -2.96 2.72 -18.27
N ASN A 81 -3.36 3.10 -17.05
CA ASN A 81 -3.49 4.49 -16.63
C ASN A 81 -2.44 4.84 -15.57
N ALA A 82 -1.55 5.78 -15.89
CA ALA A 82 -0.41 6.16 -15.07
C ALA A 82 -0.77 6.64 -13.65
N ARG A 83 -1.97 7.18 -13.43
CA ARG A 83 -2.43 7.65 -12.11
C ARG A 83 -2.31 6.59 -11.01
N TYR A 84 -2.43 5.31 -11.38
CA TYR A 84 -2.28 4.21 -10.44
C TYR A 84 -0.81 4.00 -10.06
N MET A 85 0.11 4.26 -11.00
CA MET A 85 1.55 4.20 -10.72
C MET A 85 2.03 5.38 -9.88
N ASP A 86 1.42 6.56 -10.01
CA ASP A 86 1.68 7.70 -9.14
C ASP A 86 1.40 7.34 -7.66
N GLU A 87 0.34 6.58 -7.41
CA GLU A 87 0.05 6.08 -6.06
C GLU A 87 0.99 4.96 -5.60
N VAL A 88 1.45 4.10 -6.50
CA VAL A 88 2.51 3.11 -6.17
C VAL A 88 3.77 3.83 -5.73
N GLU A 89 4.18 4.85 -6.46
CA GLU A 89 5.37 5.66 -6.15
C GLU A 89 5.22 6.37 -4.81
N ARG A 90 4.08 7.03 -4.57
CA ARG A 90 3.76 7.69 -3.30
C ARG A 90 3.84 6.73 -2.12
N VAL A 91 3.16 5.60 -2.20
CA VAL A 91 3.17 4.56 -1.16
C VAL A 91 4.59 4.06 -0.90
N LEU A 92 5.34 3.78 -1.96
CA LEU A 92 6.69 3.25 -1.86
C LEU A 92 7.61 4.22 -1.11
N TYR A 93 7.71 5.46 -1.59
CA TYR A 93 8.69 6.42 -1.05
C TYR A 93 8.30 6.97 0.32
N ASN A 94 7.02 7.18 0.58
CA ASN A 94 6.58 7.90 1.77
C ASN A 94 6.01 7.01 2.89
N ASN A 95 5.81 5.72 2.63
CA ASN A 95 5.30 4.80 3.66
C ASN A 95 6.12 3.52 3.74
N VAL A 96 6.33 2.82 2.62
CA VAL A 96 7.02 1.51 2.63
C VAL A 96 8.51 1.67 2.96
N LEU A 97 9.23 2.56 2.27
CA LEU A 97 10.67 2.77 2.48
C LEU A 97 10.98 3.35 3.87
N THR A 98 10.11 4.20 4.39
CA THR A 98 10.23 4.73 5.74
C THR A 98 10.04 3.65 6.81
N GLY A 99 9.41 2.55 6.43
CA GLY A 99 9.18 1.39 7.29
C GLY A 99 10.45 0.64 7.71
N VAL A 100 11.61 0.92 7.11
CA VAL A 100 12.89 0.26 7.46
C VAL A 100 13.87 1.28 8.00
N SER A 101 14.62 0.91 9.07
CA SER A 101 15.69 1.75 9.61
C SER A 101 16.83 1.88 8.61
N LEU A 102 17.61 2.96 8.71
CA LEU A 102 18.82 3.14 7.88
C LEU A 102 19.88 2.06 8.15
N SER A 103 19.88 1.49 9.34
CA SER A 103 20.73 0.33 9.71
C SER A 103 20.24 -1.00 9.10
N GLY A 104 18.97 -1.06 8.64
CA GLY A 104 18.37 -2.24 8.03
C GLY A 104 17.91 -3.34 9.00
N ASP A 105 18.02 -3.11 10.31
CA ASP A 105 17.75 -4.10 11.37
C ASP A 105 16.46 -3.86 12.14
N LYS A 106 15.77 -2.74 11.87
CA LYS A 106 14.51 -2.35 12.54
C LYS A 106 13.47 -1.91 11.53
N TYR A 107 12.20 -2.05 11.90
CA TYR A 107 11.08 -1.67 11.05
C TYR A 107 9.94 -0.99 11.83
N THR A 108 9.11 -0.22 11.13
CA THR A 108 7.87 0.31 11.67
C THR A 108 6.70 -0.60 11.34
N TYR A 109 5.84 -0.80 12.31
CA TYR A 109 4.53 -1.43 12.11
C TYR A 109 3.49 -0.38 11.78
N GLN A 110 3.43 0.69 12.58
CA GLN A 110 2.51 1.83 12.46
C GLN A 110 3.27 3.06 11.95
N ASN A 111 2.61 3.86 11.10
CA ASN A 111 3.21 5.04 10.48
C ASN A 111 2.32 6.28 10.65
N PRO A 112 2.00 6.72 11.89
CA PRO A 112 1.23 7.92 12.12
C PRO A 112 1.94 9.15 11.55
N LEU A 113 1.19 10.17 11.12
CA LEU A 113 1.76 11.42 10.61
C LEU A 113 2.36 12.28 11.73
N ASN A 114 1.84 12.13 12.94
CA ASN A 114 2.32 12.83 14.13
C ASN A 114 2.52 11.85 15.26
N THR A 115 3.76 11.72 15.75
CA THR A 115 4.09 10.89 16.89
C THR A 115 5.32 11.45 17.60
N ASP A 116 5.27 11.49 18.92
CA ASP A 116 6.41 11.83 19.78
C ASP A 116 7.39 10.66 19.96
N LYS A 117 6.97 9.47 19.54
CA LYS A 117 7.72 8.22 19.70
C LYS A 117 7.74 7.45 18.38
N PRO A 118 8.66 7.78 17.47
CA PRO A 118 8.84 6.99 16.25
C PRO A 118 9.48 5.64 16.63
N ASP A 119 8.64 4.64 16.91
CA ASP A 119 9.11 3.32 17.28
C ASP A 119 9.43 2.50 16.04
N ARG A 120 10.72 2.22 15.84
CA ARG A 120 11.18 1.14 14.97
C ARG A 120 11.62 -0.02 15.84
N TRP A 121 11.07 -1.18 15.54
CA TRP A 121 11.24 -2.39 16.33
C TRP A 121 12.20 -3.37 15.67
N GLU A 122 13.01 -4.04 16.45
CA GLU A 122 13.78 -5.20 16.00
C GLU A 122 12.86 -6.39 15.74
N TRP A 123 11.82 -6.53 16.55
CA TRP A 123 10.82 -7.57 16.44
C TRP A 123 9.47 -7.12 16.99
N HIS A 124 8.40 -7.60 16.37
CA HIS A 124 7.02 -7.40 16.81
C HIS A 124 6.31 -8.74 16.96
N VAL A 125 5.30 -8.84 17.82
CA VAL A 125 4.51 -10.07 18.05
C VAL A 125 3.93 -10.60 16.72
N CYS A 126 3.49 -9.70 15.83
CA CYS A 126 3.09 -10.04 14.48
C CYS A 126 4.13 -9.50 13.48
N PRO A 127 5.10 -10.29 13.00
CA PRO A 127 6.14 -9.83 12.08
C PRO A 127 5.67 -9.86 10.62
N CYS A 128 4.47 -9.37 10.32
CA CYS A 128 3.91 -9.37 8.96
C CYS A 128 4.57 -8.34 8.04
N CYS A 129 5.00 -7.19 8.58
CA CYS A 129 5.51 -6.09 7.78
C CYS A 129 6.85 -6.38 7.09
N PRO A 130 7.88 -7.00 7.71
CA PRO A 130 9.13 -7.31 7.03
C PRO A 130 8.98 -8.17 5.77
N PRO A 131 8.25 -9.30 5.77
CA PRO A 131 8.03 -10.08 4.54
C PRO A 131 7.20 -9.32 3.51
N MET A 132 6.25 -8.50 3.91
CA MET A 132 5.47 -7.66 2.97
C MET A 132 6.35 -6.59 2.34
N PHE A 133 7.26 -5.98 3.10
CA PHE A 133 8.26 -5.06 2.58
C PHE A 133 9.13 -5.74 1.52
N LEU A 134 9.73 -6.89 1.82
CA LEU A 134 10.54 -7.65 0.86
C LEU A 134 9.73 -8.02 -0.41
N LYS A 135 8.47 -8.43 -0.23
CA LYS A 135 7.58 -8.75 -1.34
C LYS A 135 7.27 -7.54 -2.23
N SER A 136 7.26 -6.33 -1.70
CA SER A 136 7.02 -5.12 -2.49
C SER A 136 8.18 -4.78 -3.42
N TRP A 137 9.42 -5.14 -3.07
CA TRP A 137 10.61 -4.88 -3.87
C TRP A 137 10.75 -5.78 -5.10
N LEU A 138 10.34 -7.04 -5.00
CA LEU A 138 10.52 -8.02 -6.07
C LEU A 138 9.87 -7.59 -7.40
N PRO A 139 8.59 -7.16 -7.44
CA PRO A 139 7.96 -6.70 -8.68
C PRO A 139 8.58 -5.42 -9.23
N MET A 140 9.08 -4.54 -8.35
CA MET A 140 9.69 -3.26 -8.76
C MET A 140 11.08 -3.47 -9.34
N ALA A 141 11.90 -4.33 -8.73
CA ALA A 141 13.19 -4.71 -9.28
C ALA A 141 13.03 -5.37 -10.65
N TRP A 142 12.02 -6.23 -10.81
CA TRP A 142 11.71 -6.87 -12.10
C TRP A 142 11.26 -5.87 -13.16
N LEU A 143 10.39 -4.92 -12.79
CA LEU A 143 9.95 -3.85 -13.69
C LEU A 143 11.13 -2.99 -14.14
N TYR A 144 12.02 -2.63 -13.21
CA TYR A 144 13.23 -1.87 -13.53
C TYR A 144 14.13 -2.63 -14.51
N LEU A 145 14.37 -3.93 -14.28
CA LEU A 145 15.16 -4.79 -15.17
C LEU A 145 14.55 -4.89 -16.57
N CYS A 146 13.23 -5.07 -16.67
CA CYS A 146 12.51 -5.10 -17.95
C CYS A 146 12.63 -3.77 -18.71
N LEU A 147 12.50 -2.62 -18.02
CA LEU A 147 12.59 -1.31 -18.65
C LEU A 147 14.03 -0.91 -18.99
N SER A 148 15.01 -1.39 -18.25
CA SER A 148 16.43 -1.09 -18.49
C SER A 148 17.06 -1.96 -19.58
N GLY A 149 16.33 -2.94 -20.13
CA GLY A 149 16.85 -3.84 -21.18
C GLY A 149 17.96 -4.78 -20.72
N ARG A 150 18.04 -5.04 -19.41
CA ARG A 150 19.04 -5.94 -18.79
C ARG A 150 18.40 -7.22 -18.32
#